data_5769ef72ebe407036909bbd7c2294713
#
_entry.id   5769ef72ebe407036909bbd7c2294713
#
_cell.length_a   1.000
_cell.length_b   1.000
_cell.length_c   1.000
_cell.angle_alpha   90.00
_cell.angle_beta   90.00
_cell.angle_gamma   90.00
#
_symmetry.space_group_name_H-M   'P 1'
#
loop_
_entity.id
_entity.type
_entity.pdbx_description
1 polymer ?
#
loop_
_entity_poly.entity_id
_entity_poly.type
_entity_poly.pdbx_seq_one_letter_code
_entity_poly.pdbx_strand_id
1 'polypeptide(L)'
;MFENKTKSYTDLLGKTNRIVEGTTIKGDIISVADFRLDGELIGNFQSNGKIVIGPAAKVTGDIICKNADIEGKFDGKIQVTEILNIKSKSSIHGEVICGKLSVDPGAEFSASCIMKPNSKTLTHNEGKPKSEEK
;
A
#
# COMPACT_ATOMS: atom_id res chain seq x y z
N MET A 1 32.70 0.42 -13.06
CA MET A 1 32.29 0.15 -12.73
C MET A 1 31.73 -0.37 -12.47
N PHE A 2 31.65 -0.60 -12.24
CA PHE A 2 31.06 -1.02 -11.96
C PHE A 2 30.54 -1.42 -11.21
N GLU A 3 30.27 -1.52 -10.88
CA GLU A 3 29.95 -1.88 -10.13
C GLU A 3 28.95 -1.91 -9.66
N ASN A 4 28.56 -1.83 -9.49
CA ASN A 4 27.63 -1.76 -9.11
C ASN A 4 26.50 -2.06 -9.59
N LYS A 5 26.45 -2.59 -9.98
CA LYS A 5 25.45 -2.95 -10.61
C LYS A 5 24.42 -3.56 -9.84
N THR A 6 24.60 -4.28 -8.97
CA THR A 6 23.59 -4.83 -8.17
C THR A 6 23.60 -4.12 -6.89
N LYS A 7 22.65 -3.30 -6.63
CA LYS A 7 22.50 -2.66 -5.36
C LYS A 7 21.72 -3.57 -4.44
N SER A 8 22.20 -3.78 -3.24
CA SER A 8 21.45 -4.53 -2.27
C SER A 8 20.28 -3.68 -1.77
N TYR A 9 19.33 -4.30 -1.11
CA TYR A 9 18.23 -3.57 -0.53
C TYR A 9 18.75 -2.53 0.47
N THR A 10 19.81 -2.84 1.19
CA THR A 10 20.38 -1.91 2.14
C THR A 10 20.85 -0.62 1.50
N ASP A 11 21.36 -0.71 0.28
CA ASP A 11 21.82 0.49 -0.42
C ASP A 11 20.67 1.39 -0.81
N LEU A 12 19.47 0.88 -0.81
CA LEU A 12 18.29 1.65 -1.20
C LEU A 12 17.53 2.21 -0.02
N LEU A 13 17.94 1.88 1.21
CA LEU A 13 17.28 2.44 2.38
C LEU A 13 17.46 3.94 2.40
N GLY A 14 16.42 4.64 2.71
CA GLY A 14 16.44 6.10 2.73
C GLY A 14 16.24 6.72 1.37
N LYS A 15 16.22 5.92 0.32
CA LYS A 15 15.93 6.43 -1.01
C LYS A 15 14.49 6.19 -1.32
N THR A 16 13.85 7.17 -1.91
CA THR A 16 12.42 7.12 -2.17
C THR A 16 12.17 7.58 -3.59
N ASN A 17 11.43 6.76 -4.33
CA ASN A 17 10.93 7.19 -5.61
C ASN A 17 9.77 8.14 -5.37
N ARG A 18 9.66 9.16 -6.18
CA ARG A 18 8.62 10.14 -5.98
C ARG A 18 7.99 10.55 -7.29
N ILE A 19 6.67 10.45 -7.34
CA ILE A 19 5.89 10.86 -8.49
C ILE A 19 5.09 12.08 -8.06
N VAL A 20 5.42 13.22 -8.65
CA VAL A 20 4.83 14.48 -8.19
C VAL A 20 3.41 14.65 -8.70
N GLU A 21 2.70 15.53 -8.06
CA GLU A 21 1.33 15.88 -8.42
C GLU A 21 1.27 16.30 -9.88
N GLY A 22 0.23 15.90 -10.57
CA GLY A 22 0.07 16.22 -11.98
C GLY A 22 0.62 15.19 -12.94
N THR A 23 1.29 14.17 -12.41
CA THR A 23 1.85 13.10 -13.23
C THR A 23 0.92 11.91 -13.19
N THR A 24 0.66 11.32 -14.35
CA THR A 24 -0.16 10.12 -14.46
C THR A 24 0.69 8.99 -15.01
N ILE A 25 0.66 7.86 -14.35
CA ILE A 25 1.34 6.66 -14.80
C ILE A 25 0.29 5.61 -15.11
N LYS A 26 0.38 5.04 -16.30
CA LYS A 26 -0.49 3.93 -16.67
C LYS A 26 0.40 2.72 -16.90
N GLY A 27 0.13 1.66 -16.18
CA GLY A 27 0.93 0.44 -16.30
C GLY A 27 1.36 -0.06 -14.94
N ASP A 28 2.33 -0.95 -14.94
CA ASP A 28 2.75 -1.63 -13.72
C ASP A 28 4.07 -1.08 -13.23
N ILE A 29 4.20 -0.99 -11.91
CA ILE A 29 5.42 -0.51 -11.27
C ILE A 29 5.90 -1.59 -10.31
N ILE A 30 7.18 -1.92 -10.40
CA ILE A 30 7.82 -2.83 -9.46
C ILE A 30 9.02 -2.10 -8.88
N SER A 31 9.09 -2.01 -7.58
CA SER A 31 10.17 -1.28 -6.92
C SER A 31 10.60 -2.02 -5.66
N VAL A 32 11.89 -1.94 -5.33
CA VAL A 32 12.37 -2.47 -4.05
C VAL A 32 12.57 -1.33 -3.06
N ALA A 33 12.58 -0.11 -3.53
CA ALA A 33 12.75 1.05 -2.66
C ALA A 33 11.39 1.59 -2.22
N ASP A 34 11.40 2.47 -1.25
CA ASP A 34 10.19 3.14 -0.83
C ASP A 34 9.67 4.03 -1.95
N PHE A 35 8.40 4.32 -1.90
CA PHE A 35 7.75 5.02 -3.00
C PHE A 35 6.74 6.02 -2.46
N ARG A 36 6.78 7.24 -2.98
CA ARG A 36 5.78 8.23 -2.64
C ARG A 36 5.06 8.68 -3.91
N LEU A 37 3.75 8.54 -3.91
CA LEU A 37 2.93 8.93 -5.04
C LEU A 37 2.08 10.12 -4.65
N ASP A 38 2.24 11.22 -5.36
CA ASP A 38 1.39 12.39 -5.21
C ASP A 38 0.59 12.64 -6.47
N GLY A 39 0.84 11.87 -7.53
CA GLY A 39 0.10 11.95 -8.78
C GLY A 39 -0.91 10.83 -8.89
N GLU A 40 -1.11 10.33 -10.11
CA GLU A 40 -2.11 9.30 -10.35
C GLU A 40 -1.47 8.05 -10.92
N LEU A 41 -1.87 6.91 -10.42
CA LEU A 41 -1.46 5.61 -10.95
C LEU A 41 -2.69 4.84 -11.38
N ILE A 42 -2.66 4.38 -12.63
CA ILE A 42 -3.69 3.50 -13.15
C ILE A 42 -2.96 2.22 -13.55
N GLY A 43 -3.06 1.19 -12.73
CA GLY A 43 -2.34 -0.04 -12.95
C GLY A 43 -1.96 -0.69 -11.65
N ASN A 44 -0.91 -1.51 -11.68
CA ASN A 44 -0.52 -2.30 -10.52
C ASN A 44 0.80 -1.81 -9.94
N PHE A 45 0.92 -1.91 -8.64
CA PHE A 45 2.13 -1.52 -7.94
C PHE A 45 2.57 -2.63 -7.02
N GLN A 46 3.84 -2.97 -7.06
CA GLN A 46 4.39 -4.00 -6.21
C GLN A 46 5.73 -3.52 -5.65
N SER A 47 5.90 -3.65 -4.35
CA SER A 47 7.13 -3.23 -3.71
C SER A 47 7.38 -4.06 -2.46
N ASN A 48 8.65 -4.22 -2.11
CA ASN A 48 9.01 -4.83 -0.84
C ASN A 48 9.18 -3.77 0.25
N GLY A 49 8.92 -2.54 -0.07
CA GLY A 49 9.07 -1.45 0.87
C GLY A 49 7.74 -0.81 1.23
N LYS A 50 7.79 0.48 1.43
CA LYS A 50 6.64 1.25 1.86
C LYS A 50 6.15 2.14 0.73
N ILE A 51 4.84 2.25 0.58
CA ILE A 51 4.26 3.22 -0.33
C ILE A 51 3.50 4.27 0.48
N VAL A 52 3.65 5.54 0.10
CA VAL A 52 2.87 6.63 0.65
C VAL A 52 2.03 7.19 -0.48
N ILE A 53 0.73 7.19 -0.31
CA ILE A 53 -0.18 7.78 -1.29
C ILE A 53 -0.63 9.11 -0.71
N GLY A 54 -0.10 10.19 -1.26
CA GLY A 54 -0.31 11.53 -0.72
C GLY A 54 -1.72 12.04 -0.91
N PRO A 55 -2.04 13.19 -0.32
CA PRO A 55 -3.43 13.68 -0.33
C PRO A 55 -3.97 14.04 -1.70
N ALA A 56 -3.11 14.37 -2.64
CA ALA A 56 -3.56 14.69 -3.99
C ALA A 56 -3.52 13.46 -4.90
N ALA A 57 -3.08 12.33 -4.40
CA ALA A 57 -2.86 11.16 -5.22
C ALA A 57 -4.14 10.35 -5.43
N LYS A 58 -4.13 9.58 -6.50
CA LYS A 58 -5.24 8.70 -6.79
C LYS A 58 -4.66 7.43 -7.40
N VAL A 59 -5.11 6.29 -6.92
CA VAL A 59 -4.67 5.00 -7.44
C VAL A 59 -5.87 4.18 -7.83
N THR A 60 -5.83 3.65 -9.03
CA THR A 60 -6.84 2.72 -9.52
C THR A 60 -6.12 1.47 -9.95
N GLY A 61 -6.35 0.36 -9.25
CA GLY A 61 -5.68 -0.89 -9.55
C GLY A 61 -5.27 -1.61 -8.28
N ASP A 62 -4.25 -2.46 -8.38
CA ASP A 62 -3.85 -3.32 -7.28
C ASP A 62 -2.51 -2.88 -6.70
N ILE A 63 -2.39 -2.95 -5.38
CA ILE A 63 -1.15 -2.63 -4.70
C ILE A 63 -0.75 -3.82 -3.83
N ILE A 64 0.51 -4.21 -3.91
CA ILE A 64 1.09 -5.22 -3.02
C ILE A 64 2.36 -4.61 -2.45
N CYS A 65 2.43 -4.48 -1.13
CA CYS A 65 3.60 -3.90 -0.50
C CYS A 65 3.70 -4.36 0.95
N LYS A 66 4.74 -3.90 1.61
CA LYS A 66 4.98 -4.29 2.99
C LYS A 66 4.27 -3.34 3.95
N ASN A 67 4.37 -2.07 3.71
CA ASN A 67 3.71 -1.04 4.52
C ASN A 67 3.10 0.01 3.61
N ALA A 68 2.02 0.61 4.03
CA ALA A 68 1.38 1.66 3.22
C ALA A 68 0.74 2.71 4.10
N ASP A 69 0.89 3.97 3.68
CA ASP A 69 0.17 5.09 4.28
C ASP A 69 -0.66 5.71 3.18
N ILE A 70 -1.96 5.84 3.37
CA ILE A 70 -2.84 6.37 2.36
C ILE A 70 -3.50 7.64 2.87
N GLU A 71 -3.28 8.75 2.16
CA GLU A 71 -3.93 10.02 2.47
C GLU A 71 -4.82 10.48 1.34
N GLY A 72 -4.72 9.84 0.18
CA GLY A 72 -5.48 10.20 -0.99
C GLY A 72 -6.59 9.21 -1.30
N LYS A 73 -6.81 8.95 -2.57
CA LYS A 73 -7.89 8.07 -3.00
C LYS A 73 -7.33 6.78 -3.54
N PHE A 74 -7.96 5.69 -3.17
CA PHE A 74 -7.58 4.38 -3.65
C PHE A 74 -8.83 3.60 -4.05
N ASP A 75 -8.77 2.98 -5.23
CA ASP A 75 -9.86 2.15 -5.71
C ASP A 75 -9.25 0.89 -6.30
N GLY A 76 -9.54 -0.25 -5.70
CA GLY A 76 -9.03 -1.52 -6.18
C GLY A 76 -8.72 -2.45 -5.03
N LYS A 77 -7.65 -3.22 -5.16
CA LYS A 77 -7.27 -4.18 -4.13
C LYS A 77 -5.90 -3.84 -3.59
N ILE A 78 -5.79 -3.72 -2.29
CA ILE A 78 -4.49 -3.46 -1.67
C ILE A 78 -4.16 -4.59 -0.72
N GLN A 79 -2.92 -5.06 -0.81
CA GLN A 79 -2.43 -6.14 0.01
C GLN A 79 -1.16 -5.67 0.70
N VAL A 80 -1.23 -5.52 2.01
CA VAL A 80 -0.14 -4.98 2.81
C VAL A 80 0.27 -6.04 3.82
N THR A 81 1.52 -6.47 3.74
CA THR A 81 1.98 -7.54 4.59
C THR A 81 2.01 -7.15 6.05
N GLU A 82 2.37 -5.92 6.34
CA GLU A 82 2.51 -5.46 7.72
C GLU A 82 1.44 -4.47 8.10
N ILE A 83 1.70 -3.19 7.92
CA ILE A 83 0.82 -2.16 8.47
C ILE A 83 0.25 -1.28 7.37
N LEU A 84 -1.05 -1.14 7.37
CA LEU A 84 -1.74 -0.19 6.51
C LEU A 84 -2.31 0.93 7.37
N ASN A 85 -1.86 2.15 7.10
CA ASN A 85 -2.37 3.33 7.80
C ASN A 85 -3.25 4.13 6.85
N ILE A 86 -4.49 4.34 7.23
CA ILE A 86 -5.45 5.10 6.45
C ILE A 86 -5.69 6.41 7.17
N LYS A 87 -5.23 7.49 6.55
CA LYS A 87 -5.25 8.80 7.18
C LYS A 87 -6.59 9.50 7.00
N SER A 88 -6.78 10.59 7.72
CA SER A 88 -8.08 11.19 7.85
C SER A 88 -8.69 11.69 6.55
N LYS A 89 -7.89 12.04 5.56
CA LYS A 89 -8.43 12.57 4.31
C LYS A 89 -8.52 11.55 3.20
N SER A 90 -8.31 10.30 3.52
CA SER A 90 -8.28 9.26 2.52
C SER A 90 -9.68 8.76 2.16
N SER A 91 -9.76 8.14 1.00
CA SER A 91 -10.98 7.51 0.53
C SER A 91 -10.59 6.17 -0.08
N ILE A 92 -11.07 5.10 0.51
CA ILE A 92 -10.69 3.75 0.12
C ILE A 92 -11.92 3.00 -0.37
N HIS A 93 -11.83 2.45 -1.57
CA HIS A 93 -12.89 1.63 -2.13
C HIS A 93 -12.30 0.33 -2.65
N GLY A 94 -12.97 -0.77 -2.40
CA GLY A 94 -12.56 -2.06 -2.96
C GLY A 94 -12.25 -3.08 -1.89
N GLU A 95 -11.08 -3.68 -1.95
CA GLU A 95 -10.69 -4.74 -1.02
C GLU A 95 -9.38 -4.40 -0.34
N VAL A 96 -9.29 -4.76 0.94
CA VAL A 96 -8.08 -4.53 1.73
C VAL A 96 -7.70 -5.84 2.39
N ILE A 97 -6.44 -6.23 2.24
CA ILE A 97 -5.86 -7.36 2.96
C ILE A 97 -4.62 -6.83 3.64
N CYS A 98 -4.56 -6.91 4.95
CA CYS A 98 -3.40 -6.35 5.67
C CYS A 98 -3.13 -7.12 6.95
N GLY A 99 -1.93 -6.95 7.47
CA GLY A 99 -1.57 -7.52 8.76
C GLY A 99 -2.15 -6.71 9.89
N LYS A 100 -1.96 -5.42 9.86
CA LYS A 100 -2.52 -4.50 10.84
C LYS A 100 -3.13 -3.32 10.12
N LEU A 101 -4.21 -2.81 10.66
CA LEU A 101 -4.93 -1.71 10.06
C LEU A 101 -5.12 -0.59 11.07
N SER A 102 -4.79 0.62 10.67
CA SER A 102 -5.04 1.82 11.45
C SER A 102 -5.85 2.79 10.60
N VAL A 103 -6.99 3.21 11.08
CA VAL A 103 -7.86 4.12 10.34
C VAL A 103 -8.09 5.36 11.19
N ASP A 104 -7.69 6.51 10.69
CA ASP A 104 -7.87 7.76 11.41
C ASP A 104 -9.32 8.25 11.29
N PRO A 105 -9.80 8.98 12.28
CA PRO A 105 -11.14 9.58 12.17
C PRO A 105 -11.20 10.49 10.95
N GLY A 106 -12.31 10.45 10.24
CA GLY A 106 -12.49 11.27 9.07
C GLY A 106 -12.16 10.57 7.75
N ALA A 107 -11.54 9.40 7.82
CA ALA A 107 -11.27 8.64 6.61
C ALA A 107 -12.57 8.03 6.08
N GLU A 108 -12.67 7.95 4.77
CA GLU A 108 -13.80 7.29 4.14
C GLU A 108 -13.35 5.88 3.75
N PHE A 109 -13.93 4.89 4.38
CA PHE A 109 -13.50 3.51 4.15
C PHE A 109 -14.70 2.69 3.70
N SER A 110 -14.81 2.49 2.41
CA SER A 110 -15.90 1.73 1.79
C SER A 110 -15.31 0.51 1.13
N ALA A 111 -14.82 -0.43 1.94
CA ALA A 111 -14.09 -1.56 1.41
C ALA A 111 -14.28 -2.77 2.29
N SER A 112 -14.02 -3.94 1.71
CA SER A 112 -13.94 -5.17 2.47
C SER A 112 -12.55 -5.26 3.06
N CYS A 113 -12.44 -5.67 4.30
CA CYS A 113 -11.14 -5.78 4.93
C CYS A 113 -10.93 -7.17 5.48
N ILE A 114 -9.82 -7.78 5.11
CA ILE A 114 -9.42 -9.08 5.64
C ILE A 114 -8.10 -8.87 6.36
N MET A 115 -8.05 -9.24 7.62
CA MET A 115 -6.83 -9.12 8.39
C MET A 115 -6.09 -10.44 8.33
N LYS A 116 -4.85 -10.40 7.86
CA LYS A 116 -3.99 -11.58 7.82
C LYS A 116 -2.69 -11.25 8.50
N PRO A 117 -2.62 -11.44 9.80
CA PRO A 117 -1.39 -11.14 10.52
C PRO A 117 -0.23 -11.90 9.92
N ASN A 118 0.91 -11.28 9.91
CA ASN A 118 2.09 -11.88 9.36
C ASN A 118 2.60 -13.04 10.20
N SER A 119 2.01 -13.26 11.33
CA SER A 119 2.36 -14.36 12.19
C SER A 119 1.78 -15.65 11.66
N LYS A 120 2.54 -16.72 11.64
CA LYS A 120 2.03 -17.90 11.18
C LYS A 120 1.19 -18.57 12.13
N THR A 121 1.10 -18.13 13.25
CA THR A 121 0.23 -18.76 14.10
C THR A 121 -1.14 -18.59 13.68
N LEU A 122 -1.77 -18.64 13.57
CA LEU A 122 -3.00 -18.42 13.41
C LEU A 122 -3.96 -19.18 13.07
N THR A 123 -4.05 -19.55 13.45
CA THR A 123 -4.70 -20.12 13.10
C THR A 123 -5.95 -20.05 13.11
N HIS A 124 -6.18 -20.33 13.47
CA HIS A 124 -7.20 -20.29 13.54
C HIS A 124 -8.10 -19.57 13.37
N ASN A 125 -8.19 -19.51 13.38
CA ASN A 125 -8.91 -18.82 13.21
C ASN A 125 -9.42 -18.30 12.68
N GLU A 126 -9.29 -18.45 12.45
CA GLU A 126 -9.62 -17.89 11.98
C GLU A 126 -10.27 -17.41 11.51
N GLY A 127 -10.37 -17.56 11.44
CA GLY A 127 -10.95 -16.96 10.92
C GLY A 127 -11.76 -16.61 10.84
N LYS A 128 -12.11 -16.68 11.01
CA LYS A 128 -12.75 -16.18 10.93
C LYS A 128 -13.19 -15.34 10.86
N PRO A 129 -13.39 -15.29 10.83
CA PRO A 129 -13.67 -14.37 10.50
C PRO A 129 -14.02 -13.52 10.71
N LYS A 130 -14.23 -13.43 10.67
CA LYS A 130 -14.31 -12.53 10.64
C LYS A 130 -14.52 -11.66 10.31
N SER A 131 -14.57 -11.75 10.02
CA SER A 131 -14.58 -10.88 9.54
C SER A 131 -15.09 -10.30 9.28
N GLU A 132 -15.42 -10.64 9.12
CA GLU A 132 -15.75 -9.99 8.72
C GLU A 132 -16.33 -9.31 9.10
N GLU A 133 -16.47 -9.53 9.38
CA GLU A 133 -16.78 -8.81 9.62
C GLU A 133 -16.99 -8.05 9.73
N LYS A 134 -17.29 -8.07 9.66
CA LYS A 134 -17.25 -7.21 9.55
C LYS A 134 -17.41 -6.76 9.56
#